data_e39c4145dac7d551888fc8e6dbbfa817
#
_entry.id   e39c4145dac7d551888fc8e6dbbfa817
#
_cell.length_a   1.000
_cell.length_b   1.000
_cell.length_c   1.000
_cell.angle_alpha   90.00
_cell.angle_beta   90.00
_cell.angle_gamma   90.00
#
_symmetry.space_group_name_H-M   'P 1'
#
loop_
_entity.id
_entity.type
_entity.pdbx_description
1 polymer ?
#
loop_
_entity_poly.entity_id
_entity_poly.type
_entity_poly.pdbx_seq_one_letter_code
_entity_poly.pdbx_strand_id
1 'polypeptide(L)'
;MRKFMKFRTAGTVITVVALLCTMNLPVDAKRDKEYVAKQLRNLKVDGKLDEWKRAEIVAFDELKDVGQGIPKANDFTGQGRVAWNALDPTRIYFAVEITDDELQDVNPPDARWWEDDSVEFMFDFDNGMVRESLVQWTLGANGKDLSAAASKENTEWVLVKNGNDYIYEVAIDPTKPRGNPAFANPGKGDKFKAKAGLTIGLSFHMNDCENGKREHQIGWTPGGAWDGLAYGDLTFDAEILAVEPSGKLAVVWGALKQ
;
A
#
# COMPACT_ATOMS: atom_id res chain seq x y z
N MET A 1 -82.83 41.01 29.33
CA MET A 1 -82.09 39.84 28.92
C MET A 1 -80.77 40.28 28.25
N ARG A 2 -79.66 40.19 28.95
CA ARG A 2 -78.32 40.53 28.39
C ARG A 2 -77.57 39.19 28.10
N LYS A 3 -77.23 38.91 26.83
CA LYS A 3 -76.41 37.77 26.48
C LYS A 3 -74.95 38.12 26.64
N PHE A 4 -74.22 37.38 27.49
CA PHE A 4 -72.77 37.48 27.62
C PHE A 4 -72.16 36.64 26.49
N MET A 5 -71.33 37.30 25.73
CA MET A 5 -70.50 36.68 24.66
C MET A 5 -69.14 36.31 25.28
N LYS A 6 -68.83 35.03 25.36
CA LYS A 6 -67.53 34.54 25.81
C LYS A 6 -66.56 34.55 24.60
N PHE A 7 -65.53 35.36 24.70
CA PHE A 7 -64.37 35.29 23.81
C PHE A 7 -63.46 34.16 24.28
N ARG A 8 -63.20 33.18 23.39
CA ARG A 8 -62.14 32.19 23.56
C ARG A 8 -60.91 32.69 22.84
N THR A 9 -59.86 33.04 23.58
CA THR A 9 -58.52 33.28 23.03
C THR A 9 -57.85 31.93 22.81
N ALA A 10 -57.60 31.59 21.51
CA ALA A 10 -56.77 30.48 21.12
C ALA A 10 -55.31 30.93 21.19
N GLY A 11 -54.57 30.44 22.16
CA GLY A 11 -53.11 30.63 22.24
C GLY A 11 -52.43 29.66 21.31
N THR A 12 -51.79 30.21 20.27
CA THR A 12 -50.93 29.43 19.36
C THR A 12 -49.58 29.25 20.03
N VAL A 13 -49.27 28.03 20.45
CA VAL A 13 -47.94 27.65 20.94
C VAL A 13 -47.09 27.37 19.69
N ILE A 14 -46.13 28.25 19.41
CA ILE A 14 -45.11 28.01 18.40
C ILE A 14 -43.98 27.21 19.06
N THR A 15 -43.92 25.90 18.75
CA THR A 15 -42.81 25.05 19.16
C THR A 15 -41.69 25.26 18.16
N VAL A 16 -40.65 26.00 18.56
CA VAL A 16 -39.40 26.09 17.78
C VAL A 16 -38.59 24.82 18.00
N VAL A 17 -38.64 23.91 17.07
CA VAL A 17 -37.71 22.76 17.04
C VAL A 17 -36.38 23.25 16.53
N ALA A 18 -35.41 23.50 17.41
CA ALA A 18 -34.04 23.73 17.06
C ALA A 18 -33.44 22.41 16.53
N LEU A 19 -33.33 22.30 15.22
CA LEU A 19 -32.59 21.22 14.55
C LEU A 19 -31.08 21.44 14.77
N LEU A 20 -30.55 20.85 15.84
CA LEU A 20 -29.09 20.72 16.02
C LEU A 20 -28.55 19.78 14.95
N CYS A 21 -28.16 20.35 13.80
CA CYS A 21 -27.25 19.67 12.89
C CYS A 21 -25.91 19.53 13.62
N THR A 22 -25.69 18.41 14.28
CA THR A 22 -24.34 18.00 14.64
C THR A 22 -23.62 17.75 13.34
N MET A 23 -22.80 18.72 12.91
CA MET A 23 -21.78 18.44 11.91
C MET A 23 -20.83 17.42 12.54
N ASN A 24 -21.04 16.14 12.23
CA ASN A 24 -20.01 15.14 12.39
C ASN A 24 -18.89 15.57 11.41
N LEU A 25 -17.93 16.32 11.92
CA LEU A 25 -16.64 16.43 11.24
C LEU A 25 -16.15 14.99 11.12
N PRO A 26 -15.68 14.57 9.94
CA PRO A 26 -15.04 13.26 9.83
C PRO A 26 -13.91 13.27 10.86
N VAL A 27 -14.01 12.42 11.86
CA VAL A 27 -12.84 12.04 12.64
C VAL A 27 -11.93 11.41 11.58
N ASP A 28 -10.76 11.98 11.34
CA ASP A 28 -9.74 11.32 10.54
C ASP A 28 -9.49 9.98 11.22
N ALA A 29 -10.10 8.94 10.68
CA ALA A 29 -9.92 7.60 11.19
C ALA A 29 -8.47 7.23 10.88
N LYS A 30 -7.64 7.18 11.93
CA LYS A 30 -6.25 6.81 11.85
C LYS A 30 -6.15 5.28 11.95
N ARG A 31 -5.35 4.69 11.08
CA ARG A 31 -5.03 3.27 11.14
C ARG A 31 -3.94 3.00 12.21
N ASP A 32 -3.88 1.77 12.69
CA ASP A 32 -2.93 1.39 13.77
C ASP A 32 -1.46 1.34 13.31
N LYS A 33 -1.23 1.08 12.02
CA LYS A 33 0.11 1.03 11.42
C LYS A 33 0.35 2.29 10.59
N GLU A 34 1.55 2.83 10.66
CA GLU A 34 1.98 4.00 9.89
C GLU A 34 3.32 3.73 9.20
N TYR A 35 3.44 4.21 7.97
CA TYR A 35 4.71 4.28 7.24
C TYR A 35 4.89 5.66 6.63
N VAL A 36 6.06 6.26 6.83
CA VAL A 36 6.42 7.56 6.27
C VAL A 36 7.34 7.36 5.07
N ALA A 37 6.76 7.39 3.87
CA ALA A 37 7.53 7.27 2.64
C ALA A 37 8.29 8.56 2.34
N LYS A 38 9.61 8.51 2.42
CA LYS A 38 10.50 9.62 2.07
C LYS A 38 10.82 9.64 0.59
N GLN A 39 11.32 10.77 0.09
CA GLN A 39 11.72 10.88 -1.30
C GLN A 39 13.08 10.22 -1.53
N LEU A 40 13.16 9.41 -2.57
CA LEU A 40 14.40 8.94 -3.16
C LEU A 40 14.55 9.54 -4.56
N ARG A 41 15.62 10.30 -4.77
CA ARG A 41 15.99 10.78 -6.11
C ARG A 41 16.77 9.71 -6.85
N ASN A 42 16.56 9.62 -8.14
CA ASN A 42 17.25 8.67 -9.03
C ASN A 42 16.91 7.20 -8.76
N LEU A 43 15.71 6.92 -8.24
CA LEU A 43 15.20 5.56 -8.18
C LEU A 43 15.25 4.92 -9.57
N LYS A 44 15.73 3.70 -9.62
CA LYS A 44 15.72 2.85 -10.80
C LYS A 44 15.15 1.51 -10.40
N VAL A 45 14.42 0.90 -11.27
CA VAL A 45 13.95 -0.46 -11.11
C VAL A 45 14.95 -1.38 -11.77
N ASP A 46 16.08 -1.66 -11.11
CA ASP A 46 17.21 -2.44 -11.67
C ASP A 46 17.61 -3.66 -10.82
N GLY A 47 16.88 -3.92 -9.73
CA GLY A 47 17.11 -5.03 -8.83
C GLY A 47 18.25 -4.81 -7.83
N LYS A 48 18.72 -3.57 -7.68
CA LYS A 48 19.74 -3.21 -6.70
C LYS A 48 19.14 -2.30 -5.64
N LEU A 49 19.50 -2.54 -4.40
CA LEU A 49 18.94 -1.82 -3.26
C LEU A 49 19.89 -0.73 -2.71
N ASP A 50 20.85 -0.27 -3.50
CA ASP A 50 21.82 0.72 -3.02
C ASP A 50 21.17 2.06 -2.65
N GLU A 51 20.19 2.52 -3.40
CA GLU A 51 19.45 3.74 -3.14
C GLU A 51 18.45 3.61 -1.98
N TRP A 52 18.06 2.38 -1.64
CA TRP A 52 17.08 2.07 -0.59
C TRP A 52 17.66 1.98 0.82
N LYS A 53 18.99 2.01 0.96
CA LYS A 53 19.69 1.77 2.26
C LYS A 53 19.25 2.66 3.41
N ARG A 54 18.70 3.83 3.11
CA ARG A 54 18.22 4.79 4.12
C ARG A 54 16.70 4.84 4.25
N ALA A 55 15.98 4.12 3.40
CA ALA A 55 14.54 3.99 3.54
C ALA A 55 14.23 3.09 4.75
N GLU A 56 13.19 3.44 5.47
CA GLU A 56 12.70 2.64 6.60
C GLU A 56 12.28 1.25 6.13
N ILE A 57 12.62 0.24 6.92
CA ILE A 57 12.26 -1.15 6.67
C ILE A 57 11.03 -1.48 7.51
N VAL A 58 10.05 -2.13 6.90
CA VAL A 58 8.96 -2.78 7.61
C VAL A 58 9.09 -4.30 7.48
N ALA A 59 9.00 -5.00 8.60
CA ALA A 59 8.94 -6.45 8.60
C ALA A 59 7.55 -6.92 8.16
N PHE A 60 7.50 -8.09 7.53
CA PHE A 60 6.26 -8.79 7.26
C PHE A 60 6.04 -9.82 8.36
N ASP A 61 5.59 -9.35 9.50
CA ASP A 61 5.43 -10.10 10.74
C ASP A 61 3.96 -10.21 11.21
N GLU A 62 3.04 -9.67 10.42
CA GLU A 62 1.61 -9.74 10.71
C GLU A 62 0.95 -10.84 9.89
N LEU A 63 0.16 -11.68 10.57
CA LEU A 63 -0.61 -12.72 9.93
C LEU A 63 -1.82 -12.11 9.20
N LYS A 64 -2.01 -12.51 7.97
CA LYS A 64 -3.24 -12.25 7.23
C LYS A 64 -4.30 -13.30 7.62
N ASP A 65 -5.56 -13.09 7.25
CA ASP A 65 -6.68 -13.96 7.63
C ASP A 65 -6.63 -15.36 7.02
N VAL A 66 -5.61 -15.66 6.25
CA VAL A 66 -5.45 -16.91 5.52
C VAL A 66 -4.07 -17.51 5.77
N GLY A 67 -3.96 -18.82 5.62
CA GLY A 67 -2.73 -19.57 5.83
C GLY A 67 -2.64 -20.23 7.21
N GLN A 68 -1.50 -20.86 7.48
CA GLN A 68 -1.30 -21.73 8.63
C GLN A 68 -0.68 -21.03 9.87
N GLY A 69 -0.56 -19.73 9.85
CA GLY A 69 0.08 -18.97 10.92
C GLY A 69 1.35 -18.25 10.43
N ILE A 70 2.11 -17.69 11.35
CA ILE A 70 3.41 -17.07 11.02
C ILE A 70 4.42 -18.18 10.72
N PRO A 71 5.05 -18.19 9.52
CA PRO A 71 6.05 -19.18 9.16
C PRO A 71 7.32 -19.06 10.01
N LYS A 72 8.13 -20.10 10.00
CA LYS A 72 9.47 -20.03 10.57
C LYS A 72 10.39 -19.23 9.65
N ALA A 73 11.40 -18.59 10.22
CA ALA A 73 12.32 -17.75 9.44
C ALA A 73 13.17 -18.51 8.40
N ASN A 74 13.30 -19.84 8.52
CA ASN A 74 13.99 -20.69 7.54
C ASN A 74 13.05 -21.28 6.48
N ASP A 75 11.78 -21.05 6.61
CA ASP A 75 10.70 -21.39 5.73
C ASP A 75 10.39 -20.15 4.86
N PHE A 76 9.70 -19.21 5.43
CA PHE A 76 9.35 -18.00 4.72
C PHE A 76 9.48 -16.74 5.60
N THR A 77 10.11 -15.68 5.07
CA THR A 77 10.20 -14.38 5.74
C THR A 77 10.37 -13.24 4.74
N GLY A 78 10.02 -12.03 5.13
CA GLY A 78 10.19 -10.89 4.25
C GLY A 78 10.15 -9.54 4.96
N GLN A 79 10.61 -8.55 4.20
CA GLN A 79 10.59 -7.15 4.59
C GLN A 79 10.42 -6.24 3.38
N GLY A 80 9.95 -5.04 3.60
CA GLY A 80 9.71 -4.10 2.52
C GLY A 80 10.10 -2.67 2.84
N ARG A 81 10.19 -1.85 1.80
CA ARG A 81 10.39 -0.40 1.87
C ARG A 81 9.49 0.27 0.86
N VAL A 82 9.07 1.49 1.16
CA VAL A 82 8.27 2.33 0.26
C VAL A 82 8.94 3.68 0.09
N ALA A 83 8.94 4.18 -1.12
CA ALA A 83 9.47 5.50 -1.44
C ALA A 83 8.66 6.16 -2.56
N TRP A 84 8.92 7.46 -2.78
CA TRP A 84 8.36 8.22 -3.87
C TRP A 84 9.37 9.22 -4.42
N ASN A 85 9.04 9.85 -5.55
CA ASN A 85 9.89 10.86 -6.16
C ASN A 85 9.03 12.05 -6.64
N ALA A 86 9.34 13.25 -6.16
CA ALA A 86 8.60 14.45 -6.56
C ALA A 86 8.76 14.79 -8.06
N LEU A 87 9.78 14.25 -8.74
CA LEU A 87 9.97 14.39 -10.18
C LEU A 87 9.14 13.38 -10.99
N ASP A 88 8.65 12.33 -10.33
CA ASP A 88 7.74 11.32 -10.90
C ASP A 88 6.60 11.02 -9.91
N PRO A 89 5.71 12.00 -9.67
CA PRO A 89 4.73 11.92 -8.59
C PRO A 89 3.55 10.98 -8.87
N THR A 90 3.45 10.41 -10.06
CA THR A 90 2.40 9.43 -10.38
C THR A 90 2.78 8.02 -9.95
N ARG A 91 4.02 7.79 -9.52
CA ARG A 91 4.50 6.47 -9.13
C ARG A 91 4.74 6.35 -7.63
N ILE A 92 4.49 5.14 -7.14
CA ILE A 92 4.91 4.66 -5.83
C ILE A 92 5.92 3.55 -6.06
N TYR A 93 7.03 3.62 -5.33
CA TYR A 93 8.14 2.67 -5.47
C TYR A 93 8.23 1.76 -4.26
N PHE A 94 8.55 0.51 -4.51
CA PHE A 94 8.70 -0.52 -3.48
C PHE A 94 9.99 -1.30 -3.70
N ALA A 95 10.64 -1.67 -2.60
CA ALA A 95 11.66 -2.70 -2.56
C ALA A 95 11.21 -3.76 -1.55
N VAL A 96 11.18 -5.01 -1.97
CA VAL A 96 10.75 -6.15 -1.13
C VAL A 96 11.84 -7.21 -1.17
N GLU A 97 12.28 -7.62 -0.01
CA GLU A 97 13.25 -8.69 0.18
C GLU A 97 12.56 -9.87 0.83
N ILE A 98 12.72 -11.05 0.26
CA ILE A 98 12.07 -12.30 0.68
C ILE A 98 13.12 -13.36 0.79
N THR A 99 13.03 -14.21 1.83
CA THR A 99 13.70 -15.52 1.90
C THR A 99 12.60 -16.58 1.96
N ASP A 100 12.71 -17.58 1.08
CA ASP A 100 11.72 -18.62 0.85
C ASP A 100 12.46 -19.93 0.54
N ASP A 101 12.10 -21.04 1.15
CA ASP A 101 12.82 -22.31 0.96
C ASP A 101 12.36 -23.06 -0.30
N GLU A 102 11.14 -22.85 -0.78
CA GLU A 102 10.61 -23.45 -2.01
C GLU A 102 9.78 -22.45 -2.83
N LEU A 103 10.32 -21.97 -3.94
CA LEU A 103 9.56 -21.09 -4.83
C LEU A 103 8.56 -21.87 -5.67
N GLN A 104 7.28 -21.58 -5.53
CA GLN A 104 6.21 -22.20 -6.28
C GLN A 104 5.51 -21.23 -7.24
N ASP A 105 5.40 -21.64 -8.51
CA ASP A 105 4.68 -20.96 -9.57
C ASP A 105 4.14 -22.03 -10.54
N VAL A 106 3.00 -22.57 -10.19
CA VAL A 106 2.38 -23.74 -10.87
C VAL A 106 1.02 -23.44 -11.46
N ASN A 107 0.37 -22.36 -11.04
CA ASN A 107 -0.94 -21.99 -11.53
C ASN A 107 -0.83 -21.17 -12.82
N PRO A 108 -1.75 -21.34 -13.78
CA PRO A 108 -1.81 -20.49 -14.96
C PRO A 108 -2.02 -19.02 -14.58
N PRO A 109 -1.45 -18.08 -15.35
CA PRO A 109 -1.75 -16.66 -15.21
C PRO A 109 -3.27 -16.42 -15.18
N ASP A 110 -3.71 -15.49 -14.36
CA ASP A 110 -5.13 -15.12 -14.14
C ASP A 110 -6.02 -16.19 -13.47
N ALA A 111 -5.44 -17.36 -13.08
CA ALA A 111 -6.16 -18.40 -12.36
C ALA A 111 -5.52 -18.64 -10.99
N ARG A 112 -6.16 -18.17 -9.93
CA ARG A 112 -5.75 -18.41 -8.54
C ARG A 112 -4.27 -18.04 -8.25
N TRP A 113 -3.82 -16.89 -8.79
CA TRP A 113 -2.47 -16.35 -8.54
C TRP A 113 -2.09 -16.23 -7.05
N TRP A 114 -3.08 -16.24 -6.17
CA TRP A 114 -2.88 -16.25 -4.72
C TRP A 114 -2.55 -17.65 -4.15
N GLU A 115 -2.50 -18.67 -4.99
CA GLU A 115 -2.03 -20.01 -4.69
C GLU A 115 -0.64 -20.26 -5.32
N ASP A 116 0.03 -19.22 -5.78
CA ASP A 116 1.44 -19.18 -6.14
C ASP A 116 2.16 -18.15 -5.29
N ASP A 117 3.47 -18.29 -5.14
CA ASP A 117 4.28 -17.29 -4.47
C ASP A 117 4.16 -15.96 -5.17
N SER A 118 3.86 -14.94 -4.40
CA SER A 118 3.60 -13.63 -4.96
C SER A 118 3.72 -12.52 -3.93
N VAL A 119 3.97 -11.31 -4.42
CA VAL A 119 3.87 -10.08 -3.64
C VAL A 119 2.60 -9.35 -4.05
N GLU A 120 1.83 -8.93 -3.06
CA GLU A 120 0.59 -8.18 -3.27
C GLU A 120 0.67 -6.79 -2.63
N PHE A 121 0.23 -5.79 -3.38
CA PHE A 121 0.07 -4.40 -2.93
C PHE A 121 -1.40 -4.03 -2.98
N MET A 122 -1.96 -3.68 -1.84
CA MET A 122 -3.34 -3.29 -1.69
C MET A 122 -3.42 -1.80 -1.34
N PHE A 123 -4.08 -1.02 -2.17
CA PHE A 123 -4.20 0.42 -1.99
C PHE A 123 -5.62 0.85 -1.67
N ASP A 124 -5.73 1.87 -0.84
CA ASP A 124 -6.92 2.66 -0.59
C ASP A 124 -6.61 4.14 -0.88
N PHE A 125 -6.65 4.50 -2.17
CA PHE A 125 -6.20 5.81 -2.65
C PHE A 125 -7.04 6.99 -2.16
N ASP A 126 -8.31 6.78 -1.87
CA ASP A 126 -9.24 7.81 -1.36
C ASP A 126 -9.46 7.71 0.15
N ASN A 127 -8.73 6.81 0.81
CA ASN A 127 -8.79 6.57 2.25
C ASN A 127 -10.21 6.25 2.76
N GLY A 128 -11.01 5.60 1.91
CA GLY A 128 -12.42 5.30 2.17
C GLY A 128 -12.64 4.17 3.17
N MET A 129 -11.64 3.35 3.44
CA MET A 129 -11.63 2.23 4.39
C MET A 129 -12.71 1.16 4.12
N VAL A 130 -13.29 1.14 2.94
CA VAL A 130 -14.32 0.20 2.52
C VAL A 130 -13.85 -0.59 1.30
N ARG A 131 -14.41 -1.79 1.09
CA ARG A 131 -14.00 -2.68 0.00
C ARG A 131 -14.01 -2.01 -1.38
N GLU A 132 -14.96 -1.14 -1.63
CA GLU A 132 -15.15 -0.44 -2.89
C GLU A 132 -14.07 0.63 -3.17
N SER A 133 -13.29 1.02 -2.15
CA SER A 133 -12.15 1.92 -2.31
C SER A 133 -10.85 1.20 -2.62
N LEU A 134 -10.78 -0.12 -2.40
CA LEU A 134 -9.55 -0.89 -2.47
C LEU A 134 -9.18 -1.32 -3.88
N VAL A 135 -7.89 -1.33 -4.17
CA VAL A 135 -7.32 -1.78 -5.46
C VAL A 135 -6.12 -2.68 -5.19
N GLN A 136 -6.07 -3.83 -5.87
CA GLN A 136 -5.02 -4.84 -5.69
C GLN A 136 -4.06 -4.87 -6.87
N TRP A 137 -2.77 -4.94 -6.60
CA TRP A 137 -1.70 -5.30 -7.53
C TRP A 137 -1.03 -6.58 -7.06
N THR A 138 -0.79 -7.52 -7.97
CA THR A 138 -0.11 -8.78 -7.65
C THR A 138 0.99 -9.06 -8.66
N LEU A 139 2.16 -9.46 -8.16
CA LEU A 139 3.34 -9.81 -8.92
C LEU A 139 3.79 -11.22 -8.53
N GLY A 140 3.81 -12.13 -9.50
CA GLY A 140 4.21 -13.52 -9.28
C GLY A 140 5.71 -13.71 -9.11
N ALA A 141 6.10 -14.75 -8.41
CA ALA A 141 7.49 -15.07 -8.13
C ALA A 141 8.27 -15.63 -9.35
N ASN A 142 7.61 -15.88 -10.48
CA ASN A 142 8.28 -16.25 -11.72
C ASN A 142 8.96 -15.08 -12.46
N GLY A 143 8.74 -13.86 -12.00
CA GLY A 143 9.30 -12.66 -12.65
C GLY A 143 8.58 -12.23 -13.93
N LYS A 144 7.37 -12.76 -14.22
CA LYS A 144 6.65 -12.51 -15.48
C LYS A 144 5.18 -12.14 -15.25
N ASP A 145 4.55 -12.73 -14.24
CA ASP A 145 3.12 -12.64 -14.09
C ASP A 145 2.70 -11.40 -13.32
N LEU A 146 1.77 -10.69 -13.94
CA LEU A 146 1.09 -9.52 -13.38
C LEU A 146 -0.40 -9.86 -13.30
N SER A 147 -0.98 -9.71 -12.13
CA SER A 147 -2.37 -10.06 -11.89
C SER A 147 -3.14 -8.95 -11.16
N ALA A 148 -4.45 -9.10 -11.04
CA ALA A 148 -5.34 -8.09 -10.49
C ALA A 148 -5.25 -6.77 -11.28
N ALA A 149 -4.99 -5.62 -10.66
CA ALA A 149 -4.85 -4.34 -11.34
C ALA A 149 -3.49 -4.15 -12.02
N ALA A 150 -2.49 -5.00 -11.76
CA ALA A 150 -1.18 -4.91 -12.38
C ALA A 150 -1.24 -5.16 -13.89
N SER A 151 -0.51 -4.37 -14.65
CA SER A 151 -0.36 -4.48 -16.10
C SER A 151 1.01 -3.93 -16.53
N LYS A 152 1.43 -4.25 -17.75
CA LYS A 152 2.69 -3.72 -18.33
C LYS A 152 2.67 -2.21 -18.53
N GLU A 153 1.49 -1.60 -18.59
CA GLU A 153 1.32 -0.17 -18.75
C GLU A 153 1.51 0.59 -17.43
N ASN A 154 1.22 -0.06 -16.29
CA ASN A 154 1.21 0.59 -14.98
C ASN A 154 2.23 0.05 -13.98
N THR A 155 2.96 -1.01 -14.33
CA THR A 155 3.91 -1.66 -13.41
C THR A 155 5.23 -1.90 -14.12
N GLU A 156 6.28 -1.26 -13.64
CA GLU A 156 7.67 -1.56 -13.96
C GLU A 156 8.26 -2.34 -12.79
N TRP A 157 8.89 -3.47 -13.05
CA TRP A 157 9.41 -4.30 -11.98
C TRP A 157 10.54 -5.21 -12.42
N VAL A 158 11.39 -5.56 -11.47
CA VAL A 158 12.49 -6.53 -11.61
C VAL A 158 12.43 -7.47 -10.42
N LEU A 159 12.59 -8.77 -10.69
CA LEU A 159 12.82 -9.80 -9.69
C LEU A 159 14.24 -10.34 -9.87
N VAL A 160 15.05 -10.23 -8.82
CA VAL A 160 16.38 -10.84 -8.73
C VAL A 160 16.32 -12.00 -7.74
N LYS A 161 16.85 -13.15 -8.14
CA LYS A 161 16.92 -14.37 -7.35
C LYS A 161 18.36 -14.74 -7.04
N ASN A 162 18.62 -15.08 -5.79
CA ASN A 162 19.94 -15.56 -5.34
C ASN A 162 19.75 -16.72 -4.32
N GLY A 163 19.65 -17.93 -4.84
CA GLY A 163 19.25 -19.09 -4.03
C GLY A 163 17.82 -18.93 -3.53
N ASN A 164 17.64 -18.95 -2.22
CA ASN A 164 16.36 -18.79 -1.53
C ASN A 164 15.99 -17.31 -1.28
N ASP A 165 16.88 -16.38 -1.65
CA ASP A 165 16.62 -14.96 -1.47
C ASP A 165 16.09 -14.33 -2.76
N TYR A 166 15.06 -13.50 -2.63
CA TYR A 166 14.43 -12.78 -3.73
C TYR A 166 14.38 -11.29 -3.44
N ILE A 167 14.59 -10.48 -4.45
CA ILE A 167 14.41 -9.03 -4.39
C ILE A 167 13.43 -8.64 -5.47
N TYR A 168 12.31 -8.05 -5.07
CA TYR A 168 11.43 -7.31 -5.96
C TYR A 168 11.74 -5.82 -5.83
N GLU A 169 11.97 -5.19 -6.95
CA GLU A 169 11.97 -3.75 -7.05
C GLU A 169 10.89 -3.34 -8.03
N VAL A 170 9.99 -2.45 -7.58
CA VAL A 170 8.71 -2.20 -8.24
C VAL A 170 8.41 -0.71 -8.29
N ALA A 171 7.89 -0.23 -9.43
CA ALA A 171 7.27 1.08 -9.56
C ALA A 171 5.84 0.91 -10.10
N ILE A 172 4.85 1.38 -9.35
CA ILE A 172 3.43 1.30 -9.69
C ILE A 172 2.91 2.70 -10.03
N ASP A 173 2.31 2.85 -11.22
CA ASP A 173 1.61 4.04 -11.68
C ASP A 173 0.09 3.76 -11.76
N PRO A 174 -0.68 4.05 -10.69
CA PRO A 174 -2.11 3.77 -10.66
C PRO A 174 -2.95 4.62 -11.62
N THR A 175 -2.35 5.63 -12.26
CA THR A 175 -3.03 6.49 -13.23
C THR A 175 -3.12 5.87 -14.63
N LYS A 176 -2.41 4.79 -14.88
CA LYS A 176 -2.36 4.07 -16.16
C LYS A 176 -3.41 2.96 -16.25
N PRO A 177 -3.69 2.48 -17.47
CA PRO A 177 -4.61 1.36 -17.67
C PRO A 177 -4.26 0.14 -16.82
N ARG A 178 -5.27 -0.51 -16.27
CA ARG A 178 -5.16 -1.63 -15.34
C ARG A 178 -5.49 -2.96 -16.04
N GLY A 179 -4.99 -4.05 -15.47
CA GLY A 179 -5.19 -5.39 -15.98
C GLY A 179 -6.65 -5.86 -15.82
N ASN A 180 -6.97 -6.54 -14.73
CA ASN A 180 -8.30 -7.11 -14.51
C ASN A 180 -9.25 -6.12 -13.82
N PRO A 181 -10.33 -5.66 -14.48
CA PRO A 181 -11.25 -4.67 -13.91
C PRO A 181 -12.00 -5.16 -12.66
N ALA A 182 -12.11 -6.47 -12.44
CA ALA A 182 -12.75 -7.02 -11.24
C ALA A 182 -12.01 -6.69 -9.94
N PHE A 183 -10.70 -6.41 -10.02
CA PHE A 183 -9.83 -6.06 -8.88
C PHE A 183 -9.33 -4.62 -8.93
N ALA A 184 -9.73 -3.87 -9.95
CA ALA A 184 -9.20 -2.54 -10.22
C ALA A 184 -10.04 -1.40 -9.63
N ASN A 185 -11.22 -1.66 -9.13
CA ASN A 185 -12.20 -0.69 -8.61
C ASN A 185 -12.16 0.65 -9.38
N PRO A 186 -12.97 0.80 -10.44
CA PRO A 186 -12.87 1.89 -11.41
C PRO A 186 -12.82 3.28 -10.75
N GLY A 187 -11.96 4.13 -11.24
CA GLY A 187 -11.78 5.51 -10.76
C GLY A 187 -10.90 5.65 -9.51
N LYS A 188 -10.55 4.55 -8.84
CA LYS A 188 -9.66 4.60 -7.67
C LYS A 188 -8.19 4.65 -8.12
N GLY A 189 -7.47 5.67 -7.66
CA GLY A 189 -6.09 5.90 -8.07
C GLY A 189 -5.89 6.58 -9.44
N ASP A 190 -6.92 6.74 -10.27
CA ASP A 190 -6.81 7.34 -11.62
C ASP A 190 -6.27 8.77 -11.61
N LYS A 191 -6.46 9.49 -10.50
CA LYS A 191 -5.98 10.86 -10.28
C LYS A 191 -4.87 10.93 -9.23
N PHE A 192 -4.27 9.80 -8.89
CA PHE A 192 -3.22 9.76 -7.90
C PHE A 192 -2.04 10.65 -8.29
N LYS A 193 -1.57 11.41 -7.33
CA LYS A 193 -0.36 12.20 -7.43
C LYS A 193 0.26 12.35 -6.05
N ALA A 194 1.36 11.69 -5.83
CA ALA A 194 2.12 11.80 -4.58
C ALA A 194 2.55 13.24 -4.34
N LYS A 195 2.34 13.71 -3.13
CA LYS A 195 2.79 15.02 -2.64
C LYS A 195 3.03 14.94 -1.15
N ALA A 196 3.91 15.78 -0.63
CA ALA A 196 4.13 15.85 0.81
C ALA A 196 2.84 16.13 1.58
N GLY A 197 2.61 15.36 2.63
CA GLY A 197 1.42 15.40 3.48
C GLY A 197 0.20 14.64 2.94
N LEU A 198 0.28 13.99 1.77
CA LEU A 198 -0.76 13.07 1.32
C LEU A 198 -0.64 11.76 2.10
N THR A 199 -1.77 11.28 2.61
CA THR A 199 -1.90 9.94 3.22
C THR A 199 -2.88 9.09 2.42
N ILE A 200 -2.52 7.85 2.14
CA ILE A 200 -3.37 6.82 1.54
C ILE A 200 -3.31 5.55 2.38
N GLY A 201 -4.27 4.66 2.23
CA GLY A 201 -4.17 3.33 2.82
C GLY A 201 -3.29 2.41 1.99
N LEU A 202 -2.46 1.63 2.69
CA LEU A 202 -1.62 0.60 2.11
C LEU A 202 -1.65 -0.66 2.97
N SER A 203 -1.77 -1.81 2.32
CA SER A 203 -1.34 -3.10 2.86
C SER A 203 -0.49 -3.76 1.81
N PHE A 204 0.71 -4.20 2.16
CA PHE A 204 1.47 -5.08 1.28
C PHE A 204 1.88 -6.34 2.03
N HIS A 205 1.78 -7.45 1.33
CA HIS A 205 1.93 -8.77 1.90
C HIS A 205 2.40 -9.75 0.84
N MET A 206 2.72 -10.94 1.28
CA MET A 206 3.28 -12.00 0.46
C MET A 206 2.48 -13.26 0.67
N ASN A 207 2.31 -14.01 -0.40
CA ASN A 207 1.84 -15.38 -0.38
C ASN A 207 3.04 -16.31 -0.49
N ASP A 208 3.05 -17.29 0.38
CA ASP A 208 3.93 -18.42 0.42
C ASP A 208 3.07 -19.65 0.13
N CYS A 209 3.44 -20.39 -0.89
CA CYS A 209 2.62 -21.44 -1.45
C CYS A 209 3.42 -22.72 -1.68
N GLU A 210 2.87 -23.82 -1.19
CA GLU A 210 3.42 -25.15 -1.42
C GLU A 210 2.36 -26.12 -1.96
N ASN A 211 2.78 -27.05 -2.79
CA ASN A 211 1.91 -28.11 -3.32
C ASN A 211 0.63 -27.57 -4.01
N GLY A 212 0.70 -26.42 -4.71
CA GLY A 212 -0.40 -25.80 -5.42
C GLY A 212 -1.42 -25.11 -4.51
N LYS A 213 -1.04 -24.74 -3.29
CA LYS A 213 -1.91 -24.08 -2.31
C LYS A 213 -1.12 -23.06 -1.50
N ARG A 214 -1.78 -22.00 -1.11
CA ARG A 214 -1.23 -21.04 -0.18
C ARG A 214 -1.09 -21.68 1.21
N GLU A 215 0.12 -21.69 1.74
CA GLU A 215 0.46 -22.17 3.06
C GLU A 215 0.46 -21.02 4.06
N HIS A 216 1.15 -19.92 3.73
CA HIS A 216 1.21 -18.74 4.56
C HIS A 216 0.82 -17.49 3.78
N GLN A 217 0.31 -16.49 4.49
CA GLN A 217 0.19 -15.13 4.01
C GLN A 217 0.57 -14.19 5.15
N ILE A 218 1.69 -13.52 4.98
CA ILE A 218 2.21 -12.56 5.94
C ILE A 218 2.38 -11.19 5.31
N GLY A 219 2.32 -10.15 6.10
CA GLY A 219 2.44 -8.78 5.59
C GLY A 219 2.83 -7.77 6.64
N TRP A 220 2.89 -6.53 6.22
CA TRP A 220 3.11 -5.39 7.09
C TRP A 220 1.93 -5.11 8.02
N THR A 221 0.70 -5.38 7.58
CA THR A 221 -0.53 -5.13 8.34
C THR A 221 -1.31 -6.43 8.55
N PRO A 222 -2.02 -6.58 9.68
CA PRO A 222 -2.86 -7.76 9.94
C PRO A 222 -4.13 -7.78 9.07
N GLY A 223 -4.97 -8.80 9.27
CA GLY A 223 -6.31 -8.91 8.73
C GLY A 223 -6.39 -9.27 7.26
N GLY A 224 -7.60 -9.33 6.72
CA GLY A 224 -7.86 -9.74 5.35
C GLY A 224 -7.35 -8.75 4.30
N ALA A 225 -6.95 -9.27 3.14
CA ALA A 225 -6.48 -8.43 2.03
C ALA A 225 -7.52 -7.38 1.58
N TRP A 226 -8.81 -7.66 1.76
CA TRP A 226 -9.91 -6.77 1.38
C TRP A 226 -10.58 -6.08 2.58
N ASP A 227 -9.87 -5.95 3.70
CA ASP A 227 -10.30 -5.20 4.88
C ASP A 227 -9.54 -3.86 4.95
N GLY A 228 -10.15 -2.81 4.44
CA GLY A 228 -9.53 -1.48 4.39
C GLY A 228 -9.25 -0.87 5.77
N LEU A 229 -9.95 -1.31 6.82
CA LEU A 229 -9.67 -0.87 8.19
C LEU A 229 -8.37 -1.47 8.75
N ALA A 230 -7.99 -2.66 8.26
CA ALA A 230 -6.76 -3.34 8.66
C ALA A 230 -5.50 -2.83 7.93
N TYR A 231 -5.62 -1.90 6.99
CA TYR A 231 -4.46 -1.31 6.31
C TYR A 231 -3.68 -0.39 7.24
N GLY A 232 -2.47 -0.04 6.83
CA GLY A 232 -1.69 1.04 7.44
C GLY A 232 -1.85 2.35 6.69
N ASP A 233 -1.54 3.45 7.35
CA ASP A 233 -1.44 4.76 6.74
C ASP A 233 -0.06 4.94 6.10
N LEU A 234 -0.03 5.13 4.77
CA LEU A 234 1.16 5.52 4.02
C LEU A 234 1.13 7.04 3.82
N THR A 235 2.01 7.75 4.51
CA THR A 235 2.16 9.21 4.37
C THR A 235 3.40 9.55 3.54
N PHE A 236 3.26 10.40 2.55
CA PHE A 236 4.36 10.89 1.70
C PHE A 236 5.02 12.09 2.35
N ASP A 237 6.32 11.99 2.67
CA ASP A 237 7.10 13.05 3.32
C ASP A 237 7.92 13.85 2.30
N ALA A 238 8.13 15.14 2.60
CA ALA A 238 8.98 16.03 1.80
C ALA A 238 10.48 15.73 1.93
N GLU A 239 10.90 15.04 2.99
CA GLU A 239 12.31 14.72 3.24
C GLU A 239 12.91 13.90 2.10
N ILE A 240 14.07 14.35 1.63
CA ILE A 240 14.83 13.67 0.58
C ILE A 240 15.96 12.88 1.24
N LEU A 241 15.91 11.55 1.08
CA LEU A 241 17.03 10.72 1.52
C LEU A 241 18.21 10.87 0.56
N ALA A 242 19.36 11.17 1.11
CA ALA A 242 20.60 11.22 0.33
C ALA A 242 20.99 9.78 -0.07
N VAL A 243 21.13 9.55 -1.35
CA VAL A 243 21.75 8.30 -1.85
C VAL A 243 23.25 8.38 -1.60
N GLU A 244 23.81 7.38 -0.93
CA GLU A 244 25.27 7.30 -0.78
C GLU A 244 25.88 7.13 -2.19
N PRO A 245 26.86 7.96 -2.56
CA PRO A 245 27.53 7.80 -3.84
C PRO A 245 28.27 6.46 -3.86
N SER A 246 27.75 5.47 -4.55
CA SER A 246 28.49 4.22 -4.77
C SER A 246 29.82 4.54 -5.45
N GLY A 247 30.94 4.27 -4.75
CA GLY A 247 32.28 4.35 -5.32
C GLY A 247 32.97 5.71 -5.34
N LYS A 248 32.50 6.74 -4.68
CA LYS A 248 33.31 7.93 -4.41
C LYS A 248 34.14 7.68 -3.16
N LEU A 249 35.42 7.37 -3.35
CA LEU A 249 36.45 7.60 -2.35
C LEU A 249 36.19 9.00 -1.77
N ALA A 250 36.08 9.09 -0.46
CA ALA A 250 36.10 10.37 0.23
C ALA A 250 37.42 11.03 -0.13
N VAL A 251 37.40 11.94 -1.09
CA VAL A 251 38.53 12.80 -1.36
C VAL A 251 38.61 13.71 -0.16
N VAL A 252 39.49 13.33 0.75
CA VAL A 252 39.83 14.16 1.91
C VAL A 252 40.49 15.41 1.35
N TRP A 253 39.75 16.48 1.21
CA TRP A 253 40.21 17.81 0.78
C TRP A 253 41.27 18.41 1.75
N GLY A 254 41.66 17.67 2.79
CA GLY A 254 42.68 18.04 3.74
C GLY A 254 44.12 17.82 3.31
N ALA A 255 44.38 17.07 2.22
CA ALA A 255 45.74 16.71 1.77
C ALA A 255 46.33 17.62 0.67
N LEU A 256 45.64 18.69 0.26
CA LEU A 256 46.10 19.61 -0.78
C LEU A 256 46.50 21.00 -0.25
N LYS A 257 46.79 21.12 1.04
CA LYS A 257 47.41 22.31 1.62
C LYS A 257 48.67 21.89 2.38
N GLN A 258 49.70 21.48 1.67
CA GLN A 258 51.09 21.55 2.06
C GLN A 258 51.90 22.09 0.88
#